data_9315d53560fbb3ef0fdc68e662eea4c2
#
_entry.id   9315d53560fbb3ef0fdc68e662eea4c2
#
_cell.length_a   1.000
_cell.length_b   1.000
_cell.length_c   1.000
_cell.angle_alpha   90.00
_cell.angle_beta   90.00
_cell.angle_gamma   90.00
#
_symmetry.space_group_name_H-M   'P 1'
#
loop_
_entity.id
_entity.type
_entity.pdbx_description
1 polymer ?
#
loop_
_entity_poly.entity_id
_entity_poly.type
_entity_poly.pdbx_seq_one_letter_code
_entity_poly.pdbx_strand_id
1 'polypeptide(L)'
;MKKYILKRIVYAVITIFLLMLLTYFMMHALPGDPFVGEKAVSEATREALRIKYGLDKSVIEQFFMYVMNVFQGDLGTSLGSNRPVLTIVTEACPYSFELGIRSLIFATVGGVGLGAFAAVKRGKKGDTIAMLIAVIGVSVPSFIVAALLQYFVSLKLQQAIGIQIFAISGWSDEFSKWLPSLALAFGSLATISRLMRTSMLDVLSSDYIKTAKAKGLSNKTIVWRHAIRNAIMPVITVLGPIAASVLTGAFVVEKVFAIPGMGKFFVDAITQADYPMIAGSTLFYGVFLIIATLIVDILYGVIDPRVNIADSKE
;
A
#
# COMPACT_ATOMS: atom_id res chain seq x y z
N MET A 1 3.09 18.12 -22.57
CA MET A 1 3.86 17.82 -21.35
C MET A 1 3.73 18.91 -20.29
N LYS A 2 4.24 20.16 -20.48
CA LYS A 2 4.18 21.22 -19.43
C LYS A 2 2.75 21.50 -18.93
N LYS A 3 1.76 21.66 -19.83
CA LYS A 3 0.35 21.90 -19.46
C LYS A 3 -0.27 20.72 -18.70
N TYR A 4 0.08 19.49 -19.04
CA TYR A 4 -0.35 18.28 -18.32
C TYR A 4 0.21 18.25 -16.90
N ILE A 5 1.53 18.45 -16.75
CA ILE A 5 2.19 18.47 -15.44
C ILE A 5 1.61 19.59 -14.57
N LEU A 6 1.40 20.79 -15.11
CA LEU A 6 0.79 21.90 -14.36
C LEU A 6 -0.63 21.55 -13.88
N LYS A 7 -1.46 20.95 -14.76
CA LYS A 7 -2.81 20.50 -14.39
C LYS A 7 -2.78 19.46 -13.27
N ARG A 8 -1.82 18.52 -13.32
CA ARG A 8 -1.62 17.49 -12.27
C ARG A 8 -1.19 18.11 -10.94
N ILE A 9 -0.29 19.09 -10.96
CA ILE A 9 0.15 19.83 -9.75
C ILE A 9 -1.04 20.58 -9.13
N VAL A 10 -1.86 21.25 -9.94
CA VAL A 10 -3.05 21.96 -9.45
C VAL A 10 -4.03 20.97 -8.80
N TYR A 11 -4.29 19.84 -9.44
CA TYR A 11 -5.15 18.81 -8.85
C TYR A 11 -4.56 18.22 -7.57
N ALA A 12 -3.25 18.01 -7.52
CA ALA A 12 -2.55 17.54 -6.32
C ALA A 12 -2.76 18.52 -5.14
N VAL A 13 -2.56 19.81 -5.38
CA VAL A 13 -2.75 20.86 -4.35
C VAL A 13 -4.20 20.89 -3.87
N ILE A 14 -5.17 20.85 -4.81
CA ILE A 14 -6.60 20.82 -4.45
C ILE A 14 -6.93 19.57 -3.64
N THR A 15 -6.43 18.41 -4.05
CA THR A 15 -6.66 17.14 -3.35
C THR A 15 -6.08 17.16 -1.94
N ILE A 16 -4.85 17.67 -1.78
CA ILE A 16 -4.21 17.81 -0.46
C ILE A 16 -5.02 18.76 0.43
N PHE A 17 -5.46 19.90 -0.11
CA PHE A 17 -6.27 20.84 0.65
C PHE A 17 -7.60 20.23 1.09
N LEU A 18 -8.30 19.54 0.18
CA LEU A 18 -9.57 18.84 0.52
C LEU A 18 -9.32 17.71 1.52
N LEU A 19 -8.21 17.00 1.43
CA LEU A 19 -7.84 15.97 2.40
C LEU A 19 -7.64 16.57 3.78
N MET A 20 -6.88 17.67 3.89
CA MET A 20 -6.70 18.39 5.17
C MET A 20 -8.04 18.84 5.74
N LEU A 21 -8.88 19.45 4.91
CA LEU A 21 -10.19 19.96 5.31
C LEU A 21 -11.09 18.83 5.81
N LEU A 22 -11.29 17.79 5.03
CA LEU A 22 -12.12 16.65 5.39
C LEU A 22 -11.63 15.96 6.66
N THR A 23 -10.31 15.65 6.73
CA THR A 23 -9.71 14.99 7.90
C THR A 23 -9.91 15.82 9.15
N TYR A 24 -9.68 17.13 9.05
CA TYR A 24 -9.78 18.03 10.18
C TYR A 24 -11.21 18.10 10.73
N PHE A 25 -12.22 18.30 9.87
CA PHE A 25 -13.60 18.36 10.28
C PHE A 25 -14.17 17.02 10.73
N MET A 26 -13.83 15.93 10.05
CA MET A 26 -14.23 14.58 10.49
C MET A 26 -13.67 14.22 11.87
N MET A 27 -12.44 14.59 12.15
CA MET A 27 -11.81 14.37 13.44
C MET A 27 -12.52 15.11 14.57
N HIS A 28 -12.95 16.37 14.33
CA HIS A 28 -13.72 17.15 15.30
C HIS A 28 -15.18 16.67 15.44
N ALA A 29 -15.69 15.90 14.48
CA ALA A 29 -17.01 15.27 14.57
C ALA A 29 -17.00 13.95 15.36
N LEU A 30 -15.82 13.38 15.65
CA LEU A 30 -15.71 12.17 16.47
C LEU A 30 -16.08 12.52 17.92
N PRO A 31 -16.93 11.70 18.59
CA PRO A 31 -17.21 11.89 20.00
C PRO A 31 -15.96 11.52 20.82
N GLY A 32 -15.46 12.46 21.61
CA GLY A 32 -14.33 12.27 22.52
C GLY A 32 -13.59 13.58 22.76
N ASP A 33 -13.08 13.74 23.98
CA ASP A 33 -12.14 14.82 24.30
C ASP A 33 -10.73 14.21 24.18
N PRO A 34 -9.85 14.78 23.33
CA PRO A 34 -8.50 14.25 23.11
C PRO A 34 -7.64 14.20 24.40
N PHE A 35 -8.07 14.88 25.45
CA PHE A 35 -7.37 14.89 26.76
C PHE A 35 -8.00 13.95 27.80
N VAL A 36 -9.04 13.18 27.46
CA VAL A 36 -9.63 12.13 28.30
C VAL A 36 -8.95 10.78 28.06
N GLY A 37 -7.62 10.75 27.99
CA GLY A 37 -6.86 9.51 27.97
C GLY A 37 -6.66 8.94 29.39
N GLU A 38 -6.06 7.74 29.49
CA GLU A 38 -5.87 6.92 30.73
C GLU A 38 -5.13 7.62 31.90
N LYS A 39 -4.58 8.79 31.70
CA LYS A 39 -3.98 9.60 32.76
C LYS A 39 -4.95 10.67 33.19
N ALA A 40 -5.42 10.61 34.43
CA ALA A 40 -6.20 11.65 35.08
C ALA A 40 -5.38 12.96 35.12
N VAL A 41 -5.51 13.77 34.08
CA VAL A 41 -4.89 15.10 34.03
C VAL A 41 -5.77 16.04 34.82
N SER A 42 -5.19 16.89 35.70
CA SER A 42 -5.97 17.88 36.44
C SER A 42 -6.68 18.84 35.49
N GLU A 43 -7.87 19.36 35.91
CA GLU A 43 -8.62 20.32 35.07
C GLU A 43 -7.78 21.53 34.65
N ALA A 44 -6.94 22.04 35.57
CA ALA A 44 -6.03 23.15 35.27
C ALA A 44 -5.00 22.80 34.18
N THR A 45 -4.49 21.57 34.17
CA THR A 45 -3.56 21.11 33.13
C THR A 45 -4.29 20.91 31.80
N ARG A 46 -5.52 20.42 31.82
CA ARG A 46 -6.37 20.26 30.63
C ARG A 46 -6.66 21.60 29.98
N GLU A 47 -7.01 22.61 30.77
CA GLU A 47 -7.26 23.98 30.29
C GLU A 47 -5.99 24.60 29.68
N ALA A 48 -4.86 24.44 30.34
CA ALA A 48 -3.56 24.89 29.81
C ALA A 48 -3.20 24.22 28.47
N LEU A 49 -3.51 22.93 28.32
CA LEU A 49 -3.31 22.20 27.07
C LEU A 49 -4.30 22.67 26.00
N ARG A 50 -5.58 22.91 26.32
CA ARG A 50 -6.55 23.47 25.38
C ARG A 50 -6.11 24.81 24.81
N ILE A 51 -5.65 25.71 25.67
CA ILE A 51 -5.12 27.03 25.23
C ILE A 51 -3.85 26.84 24.40
N LYS A 52 -2.91 25.98 24.84
CA LYS A 52 -1.66 25.70 24.11
C LYS A 52 -1.89 25.17 22.71
N TYR A 53 -2.90 24.31 22.52
CA TYR A 53 -3.24 23.74 21.22
C TYR A 53 -4.30 24.54 20.45
N GLY A 54 -4.72 25.71 20.99
CA GLY A 54 -5.72 26.58 20.37
C GLY A 54 -7.12 25.99 20.28
N LEU A 55 -7.44 25.00 21.10
CA LEU A 55 -8.76 24.34 21.12
C LEU A 55 -9.84 25.19 21.80
N ASP A 56 -9.46 26.35 22.33
CA ASP A 56 -10.35 27.40 22.81
C ASP A 56 -10.94 28.26 21.68
N LYS A 57 -10.38 28.17 20.45
CA LYS A 57 -10.81 28.93 19.29
C LYS A 57 -11.91 28.20 18.50
N SER A 58 -12.56 28.91 17.57
CA SER A 58 -13.50 28.29 16.66
C SER A 58 -12.82 27.21 15.78
N VAL A 59 -13.54 26.14 15.41
CA VAL A 59 -12.99 25.04 14.58
C VAL A 59 -12.39 25.54 13.27
N ILE A 60 -12.98 26.61 12.72
CA ILE A 60 -12.51 27.24 11.48
C ILE A 60 -11.15 27.92 11.72
N GLU A 61 -10.99 28.66 12.81
CA GLU A 61 -9.70 29.31 13.15
C GLU A 61 -8.61 28.28 13.43
N GLN A 62 -8.97 27.22 14.15
CA GLN A 62 -8.08 26.10 14.40
C GLN A 62 -7.62 25.44 13.08
N PHE A 63 -8.53 25.24 12.11
CA PHE A 63 -8.18 24.72 10.80
C PHE A 63 -7.19 25.62 10.05
N PHE A 64 -7.42 26.92 10.03
CA PHE A 64 -6.47 27.84 9.39
C PHE A 64 -5.10 27.86 10.08
N MET A 65 -5.06 27.78 11.40
CA MET A 65 -3.81 27.65 12.15
C MET A 65 -3.08 26.35 11.78
N TYR A 66 -3.82 25.23 11.70
CA TYR A 66 -3.26 23.94 11.26
C TYR A 66 -2.63 24.05 9.85
N VAL A 67 -3.36 24.63 8.90
CA VAL A 67 -2.87 24.82 7.53
C VAL A 67 -1.59 25.69 7.51
N MET A 68 -1.55 26.78 8.28
CA MET A 68 -0.38 27.64 8.38
C MET A 68 0.84 26.90 8.98
N ASN A 69 0.64 26.11 10.02
CA ASN A 69 1.68 25.30 10.63
C ASN A 69 2.23 24.24 9.66
N VAL A 70 1.36 23.60 8.88
CA VAL A 70 1.75 22.65 7.83
C VAL A 70 2.67 23.31 6.80
N PHE A 71 2.38 24.54 6.36
CA PHE A 71 3.25 25.29 5.46
C PHE A 71 4.62 25.63 6.06
N GLN A 72 4.72 25.68 7.38
CA GLN A 72 5.99 25.85 8.11
C GLN A 72 6.71 24.51 8.39
N GLY A 73 6.13 23.37 7.95
CA GLY A 73 6.66 22.04 8.21
C GLY A 73 6.34 21.49 9.59
N ASP A 74 5.44 22.14 10.34
CA ASP A 74 4.98 21.66 11.63
C ASP A 74 3.66 20.90 11.49
N LEU A 75 3.71 19.60 11.70
CA LEU A 75 2.52 18.71 11.72
C LEU A 75 1.92 18.57 13.12
N GLY A 76 2.42 19.33 14.09
CA GLY A 76 2.02 19.26 15.48
C GLY A 76 2.77 18.20 16.28
N THR A 77 2.36 18.05 17.54
CA THR A 77 2.93 17.11 18.50
C THR A 77 1.87 16.08 18.88
N SER A 78 2.21 14.80 18.80
CA SER A 78 1.34 13.69 19.22
C SER A 78 0.98 13.83 20.70
N LEU A 79 -0.29 13.74 21.03
CA LEU A 79 -0.79 13.83 22.40
C LEU A 79 -0.44 12.57 23.20
N GLY A 80 -0.47 11.41 22.55
CA GLY A 80 -0.17 10.13 23.17
C GLY A 80 1.32 9.93 23.52
N SER A 81 2.22 10.33 22.61
CA SER A 81 3.67 10.12 22.76
C SER A 81 4.46 11.36 23.18
N ASN A 82 3.85 12.54 23.09
CA ASN A 82 4.48 13.85 23.31
C ASN A 82 5.73 14.09 22.43
N ARG A 83 5.71 13.54 21.20
CA ARG A 83 6.77 13.68 20.19
C ARG A 83 6.23 14.41 18.95
N PRO A 84 7.08 15.18 18.23
CA PRO A 84 6.67 15.79 16.96
C PRO A 84 6.17 14.72 15.96
N VAL A 85 5.01 14.95 15.36
CA VAL A 85 4.38 14.01 14.42
C VAL A 85 5.29 13.75 13.22
N LEU A 86 5.93 14.80 12.68
CA LEU A 86 6.87 14.66 11.56
C LEU A 86 8.01 13.70 11.89
N THR A 87 8.56 13.76 13.12
CA THR A 87 9.62 12.84 13.56
C THR A 87 9.13 11.40 13.59
N ILE A 88 7.93 11.15 14.18
CA ILE A 88 7.37 9.80 14.25
C ILE A 88 7.16 9.22 12.85
N VAL A 89 6.57 10.01 11.96
CA VAL A 89 6.25 9.57 10.60
C VAL A 89 7.51 9.31 9.79
N THR A 90 8.53 10.18 9.87
CA THR A 90 9.79 10.01 9.12
C THR A 90 10.61 8.82 9.64
N GLU A 91 10.59 8.53 10.94
CA GLU A 91 11.23 7.33 11.51
C GLU A 91 10.48 6.03 11.12
N ALA A 92 9.16 6.08 11.00
CA ALA A 92 8.33 4.92 10.65
C ALA A 92 8.26 4.65 9.13
N CYS A 93 8.42 5.67 8.31
CA CYS A 93 8.31 5.59 6.85
C CYS A 93 9.19 4.50 6.21
N PRO A 94 10.48 4.34 6.56
CA PRO A 94 11.33 3.31 5.98
C PRO A 94 10.79 1.89 6.14
N TYR A 95 10.15 1.57 7.27
CA TYR A 95 9.58 0.25 7.54
C TYR A 95 8.36 -0.04 6.65
N SER A 96 7.45 0.92 6.53
CA SER A 96 6.28 0.81 5.65
C SER A 96 6.71 0.71 4.18
N PHE A 97 7.72 1.49 3.78
CA PHE A 97 8.25 1.48 2.42
C PHE A 97 8.95 0.15 2.09
N GLU A 98 9.77 -0.38 2.99
CA GLU A 98 10.41 -1.69 2.81
C GLU A 98 9.36 -2.81 2.70
N LEU A 99 8.34 -2.81 3.57
CA LEU A 99 7.22 -3.75 3.51
C LEU A 99 6.51 -3.66 2.15
N GLY A 100 6.19 -2.45 1.70
CA GLY A 100 5.52 -2.21 0.42
C GLY A 100 6.32 -2.70 -0.79
N ILE A 101 7.62 -2.38 -0.84
CA ILE A 101 8.51 -2.85 -1.93
C ILE A 101 8.63 -4.37 -1.95
N ARG A 102 8.87 -5.01 -0.80
CA ARG A 102 8.93 -6.46 -0.70
C ARG A 102 7.63 -7.11 -1.18
N SER A 103 6.49 -6.56 -0.75
CA SER A 103 5.18 -7.03 -1.17
C SER A 103 4.95 -6.87 -2.66
N LEU A 104 5.38 -5.77 -3.26
CA LEU A 104 5.29 -5.53 -4.69
C LEU A 104 6.14 -6.53 -5.50
N ILE A 105 7.35 -6.84 -5.02
CA ILE A 105 8.21 -7.86 -5.63
C ILE A 105 7.54 -9.23 -5.57
N PHE A 106 7.03 -9.65 -4.40
CA PHE A 106 6.31 -10.92 -4.26
C PHE A 106 5.06 -10.98 -5.13
N ALA A 107 4.27 -9.91 -5.17
CA ALA A 107 3.08 -9.82 -6.02
C ALA A 107 3.44 -9.96 -7.51
N THR A 108 4.49 -9.27 -7.94
CA THR A 108 4.88 -9.25 -9.35
C THR A 108 5.49 -10.59 -9.76
N VAL A 109 6.51 -11.06 -9.05
CA VAL A 109 7.21 -12.30 -9.40
C VAL A 109 6.28 -13.51 -9.24
N GLY A 110 5.57 -13.59 -8.10
CA GLY A 110 4.63 -14.66 -7.82
C GLY A 110 3.43 -14.65 -8.76
N GLY A 111 2.85 -13.47 -9.02
CA GLY A 111 1.70 -13.31 -9.91
C GLY A 111 2.02 -13.64 -11.36
N VAL A 112 3.13 -13.13 -11.88
CA VAL A 112 3.60 -13.47 -13.24
C VAL A 112 3.90 -14.97 -13.35
N GLY A 113 4.62 -15.53 -12.38
CA GLY A 113 4.94 -16.95 -12.36
C GLY A 113 3.71 -17.85 -12.31
N LEU A 114 2.79 -17.57 -11.38
CA LEU A 114 1.55 -18.33 -11.20
C LEU A 114 0.62 -18.21 -12.41
N GLY A 115 0.49 -17.01 -12.97
CA GLY A 115 -0.32 -16.77 -14.16
C GLY A 115 0.23 -17.45 -15.41
N ALA A 116 1.55 -17.37 -15.62
CA ALA A 116 2.21 -18.08 -16.72
C ALA A 116 2.08 -19.61 -16.58
N PHE A 117 2.27 -20.14 -15.38
CA PHE A 117 2.06 -21.55 -15.08
C PHE A 117 0.62 -22.00 -15.38
N ALA A 118 -0.36 -21.23 -14.93
CA ALA A 118 -1.78 -21.51 -15.18
C ALA A 118 -2.10 -21.54 -16.68
N ALA A 119 -1.58 -20.57 -17.45
CA ALA A 119 -1.78 -20.53 -18.91
C ALA A 119 -1.18 -21.73 -19.64
N VAL A 120 0.04 -22.13 -19.28
CA VAL A 120 0.70 -23.31 -19.86
C VAL A 120 -0.03 -24.61 -19.48
N LYS A 121 -0.66 -24.67 -18.33
CA LYS A 121 -1.46 -25.81 -17.84
C LYS A 121 -2.95 -25.66 -18.12
N ARG A 122 -3.37 -24.81 -19.07
CA ARG A 122 -4.75 -24.53 -19.42
C ARG A 122 -5.62 -25.81 -19.44
N GLY A 123 -6.74 -25.77 -18.72
CA GLY A 123 -7.71 -26.87 -18.63
C GLY A 123 -7.26 -28.09 -17.83
N LYS A 124 -6.09 -28.02 -17.17
CA LYS A 124 -5.59 -29.07 -16.27
C LYS A 124 -5.77 -28.67 -14.80
N LYS A 125 -5.63 -29.62 -13.88
CA LYS A 125 -5.72 -29.38 -12.41
C LYS A 125 -4.83 -28.23 -11.93
N GLY A 126 -3.63 -28.06 -12.51
CA GLY A 126 -2.72 -26.96 -12.16
C GLY A 126 -3.29 -25.58 -12.48
N ASP A 127 -4.00 -25.43 -13.60
CA ASP A 127 -4.71 -24.20 -13.95
C ASP A 127 -5.83 -23.90 -12.95
N THR A 128 -6.66 -24.91 -12.65
CA THR A 128 -7.78 -24.77 -11.70
C THR A 128 -7.29 -24.37 -10.30
N ILE A 129 -6.22 -25.03 -9.80
CA ILE A 129 -5.66 -24.72 -8.48
C ILE A 129 -5.08 -23.28 -8.47
N ALA A 130 -4.31 -22.90 -9.49
CA ALA A 130 -3.75 -21.55 -9.57
C ALA A 130 -4.83 -20.48 -9.59
N MET A 131 -5.92 -20.71 -10.34
CA MET A 131 -7.05 -19.76 -10.40
C MET A 131 -7.87 -19.76 -9.12
N LEU A 132 -8.01 -20.89 -8.43
CA LEU A 132 -8.63 -20.92 -7.11
C LEU A 132 -7.85 -20.09 -6.09
N ILE A 133 -6.51 -20.23 -6.06
CA ILE A 133 -5.64 -19.39 -5.22
C ILE A 133 -5.83 -17.92 -5.56
N ALA A 134 -5.90 -17.59 -6.85
CA ALA A 134 -6.12 -16.21 -7.30
C ALA A 134 -7.51 -15.66 -6.91
N VAL A 135 -8.56 -16.48 -6.95
CA VAL A 135 -9.90 -16.07 -6.49
C VAL A 135 -9.90 -15.80 -4.99
N ILE A 136 -9.32 -16.70 -4.20
CA ILE A 136 -9.19 -16.52 -2.75
C ILE A 136 -8.38 -15.24 -2.44
N GLY A 137 -7.28 -15.02 -3.15
CA GLY A 137 -6.41 -13.85 -2.93
C GLY A 137 -7.09 -12.51 -3.16
N VAL A 138 -8.02 -12.42 -4.10
CA VAL A 138 -8.80 -11.19 -4.34
C VAL A 138 -9.97 -11.05 -3.36
N SER A 139 -10.52 -12.17 -2.90
CA SER A 139 -11.73 -12.18 -2.06
C SER A 139 -11.43 -11.99 -0.57
N VAL A 140 -10.23 -12.41 -0.11
CA VAL A 140 -9.86 -12.36 1.31
C VAL A 140 -9.08 -11.09 1.60
N PRO A 141 -9.53 -10.24 2.55
CA PRO A 141 -8.78 -9.08 2.99
C PRO A 141 -7.36 -9.42 3.49
N SER A 142 -6.38 -8.60 3.16
CA SER A 142 -4.95 -8.85 3.49
C SER A 142 -4.69 -9.06 4.98
N PHE A 143 -5.43 -8.40 5.86
CA PHE A 143 -5.27 -8.56 7.30
C PHE A 143 -5.75 -9.93 7.80
N ILE A 144 -6.75 -10.53 7.16
CA ILE A 144 -7.17 -11.92 7.48
C ILE A 144 -6.07 -12.88 7.03
N VAL A 145 -5.51 -12.68 5.83
CA VAL A 145 -4.35 -13.46 5.37
C VAL A 145 -3.17 -13.30 6.34
N ALA A 146 -2.92 -12.08 6.80
CA ALA A 146 -1.87 -11.80 7.79
C ALA A 146 -2.08 -12.56 9.09
N ALA A 147 -3.28 -12.52 9.66
CA ALA A 147 -3.62 -13.25 10.89
C ALA A 147 -3.52 -14.77 10.71
N LEU A 148 -3.97 -15.32 9.57
CA LEU A 148 -3.86 -16.74 9.27
C LEU A 148 -2.40 -17.18 9.12
N LEU A 149 -1.57 -16.42 8.41
CA LEU A 149 -0.14 -16.71 8.27
C LEU A 149 0.57 -16.63 9.62
N GLN A 150 0.28 -15.60 10.42
CA GLN A 150 0.83 -15.47 11.77
C GLN A 150 0.47 -16.67 12.64
N TYR A 151 -0.81 -17.08 12.63
CA TYR A 151 -1.28 -18.19 13.47
C TYR A 151 -0.76 -19.55 12.99
N PHE A 152 -0.96 -19.88 11.70
CA PHE A 152 -0.63 -21.21 11.21
C PHE A 152 0.86 -21.38 10.90
N VAL A 153 1.51 -20.36 10.30
CA VAL A 153 2.89 -20.49 9.81
C VAL A 153 3.90 -20.05 10.89
N SER A 154 3.65 -18.95 11.64
CA SER A 154 4.55 -18.59 12.72
C SER A 154 4.32 -19.43 13.97
N LEU A 155 3.08 -19.46 14.50
CA LEU A 155 2.81 -20.06 15.81
C LEU A 155 2.66 -21.59 15.74
N LYS A 156 1.73 -22.11 14.91
CA LYS A 156 1.42 -23.55 14.89
C LYS A 156 2.55 -24.38 14.29
N LEU A 157 3.20 -23.91 13.23
CA LEU A 157 4.33 -24.62 12.65
C LEU A 157 5.51 -24.67 13.65
N GLN A 158 5.80 -23.57 14.35
CA GLN A 158 6.81 -23.54 15.42
C GLN A 158 6.51 -24.54 16.52
N GLN A 159 5.23 -24.63 16.96
CA GLN A 159 4.82 -25.61 17.96
C GLN A 159 5.00 -27.05 17.49
N ALA A 160 4.78 -27.32 16.20
CA ALA A 160 4.84 -28.66 15.62
C ALA A 160 6.28 -29.15 15.42
N ILE A 161 7.20 -28.27 14.97
CA ILE A 161 8.59 -28.65 14.64
C ILE A 161 9.60 -28.26 15.72
N GLY A 162 9.20 -27.48 16.74
CA GLY A 162 10.08 -27.02 17.83
C GLY A 162 11.10 -25.94 17.44
N ILE A 163 11.03 -25.41 16.21
CA ILE A 163 11.97 -24.40 15.69
C ILE A 163 11.19 -23.18 15.20
N GLN A 164 11.58 -21.99 15.63
CA GLN A 164 11.02 -20.74 15.14
C GLN A 164 11.72 -20.36 13.81
N ILE A 165 11.02 -20.59 12.70
CA ILE A 165 11.50 -20.19 11.37
C ILE A 165 11.07 -18.76 11.08
N PHE A 166 9.81 -18.44 11.37
CA PHE A 166 9.25 -17.10 11.12
C PHE A 166 8.89 -16.45 12.46
N ALA A 167 9.25 -15.18 12.61
CA ALA A 167 8.85 -14.43 13.80
C ALA A 167 7.33 -14.26 13.84
N ILE A 168 6.75 -14.31 15.06
CA ILE A 168 5.32 -14.07 15.26
C ILE A 168 4.99 -12.60 15.05
N SER A 169 5.91 -11.70 15.46
CA SER A 169 5.74 -10.25 15.34
C SER A 169 7.09 -9.54 15.29
N GLY A 170 7.09 -8.26 14.89
CA GLY A 170 8.29 -7.43 14.81
C GLY A 170 8.88 -7.34 13.40
N TRP A 171 10.01 -6.64 13.29
CA TRP A 171 10.71 -6.36 12.03
C TRP A 171 12.22 -6.41 12.26
N SER A 172 12.72 -7.47 12.92
CA SER A 172 14.10 -7.54 13.40
C SER A 172 15.07 -8.17 12.41
N ASP A 173 14.66 -9.24 11.76
CA ASP A 173 15.47 -10.04 10.85
C ASP A 173 14.77 -10.28 9.50
N GLU A 174 15.49 -10.88 8.55
CA GLU A 174 14.91 -11.15 7.22
C GLU A 174 13.71 -12.09 7.27
N PHE A 175 13.71 -13.11 8.14
CA PHE A 175 12.59 -14.06 8.23
C PHE A 175 11.33 -13.43 8.83
N SER A 176 11.47 -12.42 9.71
CA SER A 176 10.33 -11.67 10.24
C SER A 176 9.58 -10.86 9.17
N LYS A 177 10.26 -10.52 8.07
CA LYS A 177 9.74 -9.69 6.98
C LYS A 177 8.94 -10.47 5.92
N TRP A 178 9.11 -11.80 5.84
CA TRP A 178 8.51 -12.61 4.76
C TRP A 178 6.99 -12.71 4.87
N LEU A 179 6.48 -13.10 6.02
CA LEU A 179 5.04 -13.33 6.19
C LEU A 179 4.20 -12.05 6.05
N PRO A 180 4.58 -10.91 6.66
CA PRO A 180 3.89 -9.64 6.41
C PRO A 180 3.89 -9.25 4.94
N SER A 181 5.03 -9.40 4.27
CA SER A 181 5.18 -9.06 2.85
C SER A 181 4.32 -9.96 1.95
N LEU A 182 4.25 -11.26 2.24
CA LEU A 182 3.38 -12.19 1.53
C LEU A 182 1.89 -11.90 1.77
N ALA A 183 1.51 -11.60 3.02
CA ALA A 183 0.14 -11.24 3.36
C ALA A 183 -0.34 -10.03 2.58
N LEU A 184 0.47 -8.97 2.55
CA LEU A 184 0.16 -7.74 1.83
C LEU A 184 0.18 -7.94 0.31
N ALA A 185 1.07 -8.78 -0.19
CA ALA A 185 1.21 -9.10 -1.61
C ALA A 185 0.03 -9.90 -2.18
N PHE A 186 -0.68 -10.68 -1.34
CA PHE A 186 -1.55 -11.78 -1.79
C PHE A 186 -2.66 -11.34 -2.75
N GLY A 187 -3.36 -10.24 -2.46
CA GLY A 187 -4.40 -9.69 -3.33
C GLY A 187 -3.86 -9.19 -4.67
N SER A 188 -2.73 -8.50 -4.64
CA SER A 188 -2.06 -7.99 -5.84
C SER A 188 -1.47 -9.13 -6.68
N LEU A 189 -0.87 -10.15 -6.06
CA LEU A 189 -0.39 -11.36 -6.70
C LEU A 189 -1.52 -12.06 -7.45
N ALA A 190 -2.68 -12.19 -6.81
CA ALA A 190 -3.87 -12.80 -7.39
C ALA A 190 -4.37 -12.03 -8.62
N THR A 191 -4.39 -10.70 -8.56
CA THR A 191 -4.79 -9.83 -9.67
C THR A 191 -3.81 -9.96 -10.84
N ILE A 192 -2.51 -9.87 -10.57
CA ILE A 192 -1.46 -10.04 -11.57
C ILE A 192 -1.51 -11.42 -12.21
N SER A 193 -1.73 -12.47 -11.41
CA SER A 193 -1.81 -13.85 -11.90
C SER A 193 -2.94 -14.05 -12.89
N ARG A 194 -4.14 -13.52 -12.62
CA ARG A 194 -5.28 -13.60 -13.56
C ARG A 194 -5.00 -12.84 -14.84
N LEU A 195 -4.46 -11.63 -14.72
CA LEU A 195 -4.13 -10.80 -15.89
C LEU A 195 -3.06 -11.47 -16.76
N MET A 196 -1.98 -11.95 -16.13
CA MET A 196 -0.91 -12.66 -16.83
C MET A 196 -1.41 -13.92 -17.52
N ARG A 197 -2.27 -14.72 -16.85
CA ARG A 197 -2.88 -15.91 -17.46
C ARG A 197 -3.66 -15.57 -18.72
N THR A 198 -4.53 -14.57 -18.65
CA THR A 198 -5.35 -14.15 -19.80
C THR A 198 -4.46 -13.70 -20.96
N SER A 199 -3.53 -12.79 -20.69
CA SER A 199 -2.61 -12.29 -21.70
C SER A 199 -1.72 -13.40 -22.30
N MET A 200 -1.26 -14.34 -21.49
CA MET A 200 -0.50 -15.51 -21.99
C MET A 200 -1.33 -16.41 -22.90
N LEU A 201 -2.61 -16.61 -22.61
CA LEU A 201 -3.49 -17.41 -23.47
C LEU A 201 -3.69 -16.76 -24.83
N ASP A 202 -3.87 -15.44 -24.88
CA ASP A 202 -3.99 -14.68 -26.13
C ASP A 202 -2.72 -14.79 -26.95
N VAL A 203 -1.56 -14.58 -26.31
CA VAL A 203 -0.25 -14.68 -26.95
C VAL A 203 0.00 -16.10 -27.47
N LEU A 204 -0.25 -17.14 -26.69
CA LEU A 204 -0.01 -18.55 -27.07
C LEU A 204 -0.89 -19.00 -28.25
N SER A 205 -2.00 -18.32 -28.53
CA SER A 205 -2.89 -18.60 -29.66
C SER A 205 -2.48 -17.87 -30.95
N SER A 206 -1.55 -16.91 -30.89
CA SER A 206 -1.13 -16.07 -32.00
C SER A 206 -0.36 -16.81 -33.10
N ASP A 207 -0.37 -16.29 -34.32
CA ASP A 207 0.25 -16.92 -35.51
C ASP A 207 1.77 -16.97 -35.43
N TYR A 208 2.43 -15.98 -34.80
CA TYR A 208 3.88 -16.02 -34.66
C TYR A 208 4.33 -17.13 -33.69
N ILE A 209 3.51 -17.53 -32.73
CA ILE A 209 3.77 -18.70 -31.88
C ILE A 209 3.60 -19.99 -32.66
N LYS A 210 2.59 -20.08 -33.56
CA LYS A 210 2.44 -21.22 -34.49
C LYS A 210 3.67 -21.36 -35.38
N THR A 211 4.16 -20.24 -35.93
CA THR A 211 5.40 -20.20 -36.71
C THR A 211 6.62 -20.64 -35.92
N ALA A 212 6.74 -20.21 -34.67
CA ALA A 212 7.83 -20.63 -33.78
C ALA A 212 7.82 -22.14 -33.52
N LYS A 213 6.62 -22.72 -33.34
CA LYS A 213 6.44 -24.19 -33.21
C LYS A 213 6.82 -24.92 -34.50
N ALA A 214 6.39 -24.41 -35.66
CA ALA A 214 6.71 -24.99 -36.97
C ALA A 214 8.24 -24.98 -37.24
N LYS A 215 8.95 -24.00 -36.71
CA LYS A 215 10.43 -23.93 -36.76
C LYS A 215 11.13 -24.85 -35.76
N GLY A 216 10.39 -25.70 -35.00
CA GLY A 216 10.96 -26.68 -34.09
C GLY A 216 11.44 -26.13 -32.75
N LEU A 217 11.06 -24.90 -32.37
CA LEU A 217 11.44 -24.37 -31.06
C LEU A 217 10.79 -25.15 -29.92
N SER A 218 11.56 -25.40 -28.87
CA SER A 218 11.08 -26.10 -27.67
C SER A 218 10.00 -25.30 -26.95
N ASN A 219 9.05 -25.99 -26.31
CA ASN A 219 8.01 -25.34 -25.53
C ASN A 219 8.57 -24.40 -24.45
N LYS A 220 9.69 -24.74 -23.83
CA LYS A 220 10.37 -23.90 -22.84
C LYS A 220 10.83 -22.59 -23.47
N THR A 221 11.46 -22.64 -24.63
CA THR A 221 11.89 -21.44 -25.38
C THR A 221 10.72 -20.58 -25.80
N ILE A 222 9.63 -21.19 -26.28
CA ILE A 222 8.40 -20.49 -26.67
C ILE A 222 7.81 -19.75 -25.49
N VAL A 223 7.67 -20.39 -24.32
CA VAL A 223 7.10 -19.78 -23.13
C VAL A 223 7.98 -18.63 -22.62
N TRP A 224 9.26 -18.86 -22.36
CA TRP A 224 10.10 -17.87 -21.71
C TRP A 224 10.55 -16.73 -22.62
N ARG A 225 10.88 -17.01 -23.87
CA ARG A 225 11.48 -16.02 -24.77
C ARG A 225 10.47 -15.30 -25.65
N HIS A 226 9.33 -15.95 -25.95
CA HIS A 226 8.31 -15.39 -26.84
C HIS A 226 7.01 -15.03 -26.12
N ALA A 227 6.47 -15.94 -25.29
CA ALA A 227 5.15 -15.72 -24.72
C ALA A 227 5.18 -14.75 -23.54
N ILE A 228 6.00 -14.99 -22.51
CA ILE A 228 6.06 -14.13 -21.31
C ILE A 228 6.42 -12.69 -21.70
N ARG A 229 7.42 -12.52 -22.56
CA ARG A 229 7.89 -11.20 -22.98
C ARG A 229 6.78 -10.33 -23.59
N ASN A 230 5.87 -10.92 -24.35
CA ASN A 230 4.77 -10.20 -24.97
C ASN A 230 3.54 -10.11 -24.06
N ALA A 231 3.29 -11.16 -23.26
CA ALA A 231 2.14 -11.21 -22.36
C ALA A 231 2.30 -10.34 -21.11
N ILE A 232 3.50 -9.91 -20.75
CA ILE A 232 3.76 -9.11 -19.55
C ILE A 232 3.30 -7.64 -19.69
N MET A 233 3.09 -7.14 -20.90
CA MET A 233 2.78 -5.73 -21.14
C MET A 233 1.55 -5.23 -20.35
N PRO A 234 0.39 -5.93 -20.34
CA PRO A 234 -0.74 -5.51 -19.51
C PRO A 234 -0.45 -5.56 -18.02
N VAL A 235 0.45 -6.46 -17.57
CA VAL A 235 0.88 -6.51 -16.17
C VAL A 235 1.68 -5.27 -15.80
N ILE A 236 2.63 -4.86 -16.65
CA ILE A 236 3.41 -3.63 -16.44
C ILE A 236 2.50 -2.42 -16.31
N THR A 237 1.45 -2.34 -17.12
CA THR A 237 0.45 -1.27 -17.07
C THR A 237 -0.23 -1.13 -15.70
N VAL A 238 -0.56 -2.25 -15.06
CA VAL A 238 -1.26 -2.22 -13.75
C VAL A 238 -0.30 -2.17 -12.55
N LEU A 239 1.01 -2.37 -12.76
CA LEU A 239 1.99 -2.32 -11.65
C LEU A 239 2.01 -0.96 -10.96
N GLY A 240 1.80 0.12 -11.68
CA GLY A 240 1.78 1.45 -11.13
C GLY A 240 0.70 1.66 -10.07
N PRO A 241 -0.58 1.52 -10.41
CA PRO A 241 -1.67 1.57 -9.44
C PRO A 241 -1.52 0.56 -8.30
N ILE A 242 -1.03 -0.65 -8.57
CA ILE A 242 -0.75 -1.65 -7.54
C ILE A 242 0.35 -1.16 -6.60
N ALA A 243 1.44 -0.61 -7.10
CA ALA A 243 2.52 -0.08 -6.28
C ALA A 243 2.01 1.03 -5.35
N ALA A 244 1.25 2.00 -5.87
CA ALA A 244 0.64 3.05 -5.07
C ALA A 244 -0.25 2.46 -3.96
N SER A 245 -1.12 1.49 -4.29
CA SER A 245 -2.02 0.84 -3.33
C SER A 245 -1.26 0.06 -2.25
N VAL A 246 -0.23 -0.71 -2.62
CA VAL A 246 0.55 -1.53 -1.68
C VAL A 246 1.41 -0.68 -0.77
N LEU A 247 2.01 0.39 -1.30
CA LEU A 247 2.86 1.30 -0.52
C LEU A 247 2.05 2.13 0.50
N THR A 248 0.74 2.29 0.30
CA THR A 248 -0.13 3.08 1.19
C THR A 248 -1.10 2.22 2.00
N GLY A 249 -1.31 0.95 1.65
CA GLY A 249 -2.37 0.10 2.20
C GLY A 249 -1.95 -0.86 3.32
N ALA A 250 -0.76 -0.70 3.91
CA ALA A 250 -0.19 -1.68 4.84
C ALA A 250 -0.70 -1.59 6.30
N PHE A 251 -1.56 -0.62 6.66
CA PHE A 251 -1.90 -0.25 8.04
C PHE A 251 -2.25 -1.42 8.96
N VAL A 252 -3.22 -2.22 8.55
CA VAL A 252 -3.71 -3.32 9.40
C VAL A 252 -2.70 -4.47 9.43
N VAL A 253 -1.99 -4.74 8.33
CA VAL A 253 -0.92 -5.75 8.30
C VAL A 253 0.23 -5.36 9.23
N GLU A 254 0.64 -4.08 9.21
CA GLU A 254 1.64 -3.55 10.13
C GLU A 254 1.21 -3.71 11.60
N LYS A 255 -0.07 -3.45 11.90
CA LYS A 255 -0.61 -3.64 13.25
C LYS A 255 -0.60 -5.10 13.67
N VAL A 256 -1.05 -6.03 12.80
CA VAL A 256 -1.09 -7.47 13.07
C VAL A 256 0.30 -8.01 13.39
N PHE A 257 1.31 -7.64 12.62
CA PHE A 257 2.69 -8.09 12.84
C PHE A 257 3.51 -7.19 13.76
N ALA A 258 2.90 -6.16 14.36
CA ALA A 258 3.56 -5.17 15.22
C ALA A 258 4.80 -4.53 14.58
N ILE A 259 4.73 -4.25 13.26
CA ILE A 259 5.79 -3.56 12.53
C ILE A 259 5.81 -2.09 12.96
N PRO A 260 6.98 -1.48 13.24
CA PRO A 260 7.07 -0.07 13.63
C PRO A 260 6.91 0.88 12.44
N GLY A 261 5.95 0.59 11.57
CA GLY A 261 5.60 1.38 10.40
C GLY A 261 4.59 2.48 10.70
N MET A 262 4.37 3.34 9.71
CA MET A 262 3.46 4.49 9.82
C MET A 262 2.02 4.08 10.10
N GLY A 263 1.56 2.95 9.54
CA GLY A 263 0.19 2.48 9.70
C GLY A 263 -0.13 2.08 11.14
N LYS A 264 0.82 1.49 11.85
CA LYS A 264 0.66 1.19 13.28
C LYS A 264 0.38 2.46 14.08
N PHE A 265 1.19 3.49 13.91
CA PHE A 265 1.02 4.76 14.62
C PHE A 265 -0.29 5.45 14.25
N PHE A 266 -0.71 5.37 12.98
CA PHE A 266 -2.00 5.90 12.53
C PHE A 266 -3.19 5.19 13.19
N VAL A 267 -3.19 3.86 13.22
CA VAL A 267 -4.26 3.07 13.87
C VAL A 267 -4.30 3.33 15.38
N ASP A 268 -3.13 3.41 16.03
CA ASP A 268 -3.04 3.73 17.45
C ASP A 268 -3.55 5.15 17.75
N ALA A 269 -3.24 6.12 16.90
CA ALA A 269 -3.72 7.49 17.02
C ALA A 269 -5.26 7.61 16.96
N ILE A 270 -5.91 6.84 16.07
CA ILE A 270 -7.38 6.83 15.98
C ILE A 270 -7.98 6.30 17.29
N THR A 271 -7.45 5.22 17.83
CA THR A 271 -7.96 4.61 19.06
C THR A 271 -7.74 5.49 20.30
N GLN A 272 -6.72 6.35 20.28
CA GLN A 272 -6.37 7.26 21.37
C GLN A 272 -6.90 8.68 21.17
N ALA A 273 -7.65 8.95 20.09
CA ALA A 273 -8.11 10.29 19.70
C ALA A 273 -6.97 11.33 19.65
N ASP A 274 -5.77 10.90 19.17
CA ASP A 274 -4.61 11.77 19.00
C ASP A 274 -4.76 12.60 17.71
N TYR A 275 -5.45 13.73 17.81
CA TYR A 275 -5.79 14.57 16.67
C TYR A 275 -4.59 15.06 15.84
N PRO A 276 -3.51 15.59 16.44
CA PRO A 276 -2.34 15.98 15.65
C PRO A 276 -1.73 14.80 14.89
N MET A 277 -1.65 13.63 15.52
CA MET A 277 -1.10 12.45 14.88
C MET A 277 -1.99 11.93 13.74
N ILE A 278 -3.33 11.95 13.90
CA ILE A 278 -4.28 11.59 12.83
C ILE A 278 -4.13 12.55 11.66
N ALA A 279 -4.20 13.86 11.90
CA ALA A 279 -4.15 14.88 10.86
C ALA A 279 -2.80 14.86 10.12
N GLY A 280 -1.70 14.85 10.84
CA GLY A 280 -0.36 14.86 10.27
C GLY A 280 -0.02 13.57 9.50
N SER A 281 -0.38 12.40 10.03
CA SER A 281 -0.19 11.11 9.33
C SER A 281 -1.03 11.05 8.06
N THR A 282 -2.30 11.46 8.11
CA THR A 282 -3.19 11.46 6.94
C THR A 282 -2.64 12.37 5.85
N LEU A 283 -2.17 13.56 6.22
CA LEU A 283 -1.54 14.49 5.28
C LEU A 283 -0.29 13.89 4.66
N PHE A 284 0.60 13.31 5.47
CA PHE A 284 1.81 12.68 4.98
C PHE A 284 1.51 11.54 3.99
N TYR A 285 0.56 10.66 4.33
CA TYR A 285 0.11 9.60 3.42
C TYR A 285 -0.48 10.15 2.13
N GLY A 286 -1.30 11.21 2.21
CA GLY A 286 -1.89 11.85 1.05
C GLY A 286 -0.84 12.41 0.11
N VAL A 287 0.13 13.13 0.64
CA VAL A 287 1.27 13.67 -0.12
C VAL A 287 2.10 12.53 -0.72
N PHE A 288 2.42 11.50 0.07
CA PHE A 288 3.16 10.33 -0.39
C PHE A 288 2.44 9.61 -1.54
N LEU A 289 1.13 9.37 -1.40
CA LEU A 289 0.30 8.73 -2.43
C LEU A 289 0.28 9.54 -3.72
N ILE A 290 0.12 10.85 -3.62
CA ILE A 290 0.11 11.76 -4.77
C ILE A 290 1.47 11.72 -5.49
N ILE A 291 2.57 11.80 -4.75
CA ILE A 291 3.92 11.71 -5.32
C ILE A 291 4.15 10.34 -5.97
N ALA A 292 3.79 9.25 -5.28
CA ALA A 292 3.92 7.89 -5.81
C ALA A 292 3.12 7.72 -7.10
N THR A 293 1.87 8.20 -7.14
CA THR A 293 1.02 8.15 -8.34
C THR A 293 1.61 8.99 -9.48
N LEU A 294 2.14 10.18 -9.18
CA LEU A 294 2.78 11.02 -10.18
C LEU A 294 4.03 10.37 -10.79
N ILE A 295 4.87 9.75 -9.96
CA ILE A 295 6.04 8.99 -10.43
C ILE A 295 5.60 7.84 -11.34
N VAL A 296 4.58 7.12 -10.95
CA VAL A 296 4.01 6.01 -11.73
C VAL A 296 3.46 6.50 -13.07
N ASP A 297 2.72 7.59 -13.09
CA ASP A 297 2.17 8.18 -14.32
C ASP A 297 3.29 8.61 -15.30
N ILE A 298 4.39 9.15 -14.77
CA ILE A 298 5.56 9.53 -15.58
C ILE A 298 6.26 8.29 -16.13
N LEU A 299 6.51 7.28 -15.28
CA LEU A 299 7.12 6.02 -15.72
C LEU A 299 6.28 5.31 -16.77
N TYR A 300 4.95 5.32 -16.60
CA TYR A 300 4.02 4.75 -17.57
C TYR A 300 4.12 5.42 -18.93
N GLY A 301 4.15 6.76 -18.97
CA GLY A 301 4.34 7.51 -20.21
C GLY A 301 5.68 7.25 -20.92
N VAL A 302 6.72 6.84 -20.17
CA VAL A 302 8.04 6.44 -20.72
C VAL A 302 8.02 5.00 -21.23
N ILE A 303 7.34 4.09 -20.54
CA ILE A 303 7.32 2.65 -20.88
C ILE A 303 6.40 2.36 -22.06
N ASP A 304 5.24 3.01 -22.13
CA ASP A 304 4.29 2.88 -23.24
C ASP A 304 4.11 4.20 -24.01
N PRO A 305 4.90 4.43 -25.08
CA PRO A 305 4.80 5.64 -25.89
C PRO A 305 3.47 5.75 -26.66
N ARG A 306 2.61 4.71 -26.66
CA ARG A 306 1.28 4.74 -27.26
C ARG A 306 0.27 5.50 -26.39
N VAL A 307 0.54 5.66 -25.12
CA VAL A 307 -0.22 6.52 -24.23
C VAL A 307 0.19 7.96 -24.50
N ASN A 308 -0.46 8.55 -25.48
CA ASN A 308 -0.27 9.97 -25.76
C ASN A 308 -0.84 10.75 -24.56
N ILE A 309 0.04 11.14 -23.66
CA ILE A 309 -0.26 11.95 -22.46
C ILE A 309 -0.93 13.28 -22.87
N ALA A 310 -0.90 13.62 -24.16
CA ALA A 310 -1.50 14.81 -24.75
C ALA A 310 -2.98 14.62 -25.17
N ASP A 311 -3.48 13.39 -25.33
CA ASP A 311 -4.81 13.10 -25.90
C ASP A 311 -5.86 12.64 -24.87
N SER A 312 -5.64 12.78 -23.60
CA SER A 312 -6.75 12.76 -22.64
C SER A 312 -7.55 14.08 -22.76
N LYS A 313 -8.14 14.28 -23.93
CA LYS A 313 -9.30 15.13 -24.15
C LYS A 313 -10.51 14.30 -23.73
N GLU A 314 -10.91 14.47 -22.48
CA GLU A 314 -12.30 14.46 -22.01
C GLU A 314 -12.31 14.92 -20.57
#